data_0a8662fa939262a8b7611326765b85bf
#
_entry.id   0a8662fa939262a8b7611326765b85bf
#
_cell.length_a   1.000
_cell.length_b   1.000
_cell.length_c   1.000
_cell.angle_alpha   90.00
_cell.angle_beta   90.00
_cell.angle_gamma   90.00
#
_symmetry.space_group_name_H-M   'P 1'
#
loop_
_entity.id
_entity.type
_entity.pdbx_description
1 polymer ?
#
loop_
_entity_poly.entity_id
_entity_poly.type
_entity_poly.pdbx_seq_one_letter_code
_entity_poly.pdbx_strand_id
1 'polypeptide(L)'
;MSKIETKCVQSGYTPKNGEPRVIPIIQSTTYKYESSKEMGDLFDLKAEGYFYSRLANPTNDAVAAKIADLEGGAAAILTSSGQAANFFALFNIVNAGDHIVSSSSIYGGTFNLISVTMKKMGIDATFVSPDSTYEEICAVIKPNTKAVFGEVLANPVLAVLDIETFARAAHDNGIPLIVDNTFPTPINCRPIEHGADIVTHSTTKYMDGHASVLGGCIVDGGRFDWAKYPDKFACLIEPDASYHGVSYTDQFGNVAYMTKLTVQLMRDLGSIPPAIASFMLNLGLESLHLRVARHCENALKIAKYLLEHSKVAWVNYPDLEGSKYHELAKKYLPNGSSGVISFGIAGGRDAATKFMDSLKLAAVVTHVADARTCCLHPASTTHRQMSDEQLIESGTTPDLIRLSVGIENVDDIIADIEQALNQI
;
A
#
# COMPACT_ATOMS: atom_id res chain seq x y z
N MET A 1 -2.63 1.99 25.71
CA MET A 1 -2.16 1.36 24.45
C MET A 1 -0.68 1.67 24.28
N SER A 2 0.09 0.72 23.76
CA SER A 2 1.52 0.92 23.49
C SER A 2 1.74 1.94 22.38
N LYS A 3 2.88 2.64 22.40
CA LYS A 3 3.32 3.54 21.34
C LYS A 3 3.72 2.73 20.10
N ILE A 4 3.73 3.36 18.94
CA ILE A 4 3.96 2.70 17.65
C ILE A 4 5.33 2.00 17.56
N GLU A 5 6.36 2.56 18.17
CA GLU A 5 7.71 1.99 18.21
C GLU A 5 7.70 0.65 18.99
N THR A 6 6.96 0.59 20.10
CA THR A 6 6.78 -0.64 20.86
C THR A 6 5.98 -1.68 20.06
N LYS A 7 4.96 -1.24 19.31
CA LYS A 7 4.18 -2.12 18.45
C LYS A 7 5.02 -2.72 17.34
N CYS A 8 5.90 -1.95 16.68
CA CYS A 8 6.83 -2.47 15.68
C CYS A 8 7.59 -3.69 16.19
N VAL A 9 8.03 -3.66 17.45
CA VAL A 9 8.89 -4.70 18.03
C VAL A 9 8.07 -5.84 18.65
N GLN A 10 6.96 -5.53 19.35
CA GLN A 10 6.30 -6.48 20.25
C GLN A 10 4.96 -7.03 19.77
N SER A 11 4.27 -6.37 18.82
CA SER A 11 2.96 -6.82 18.38
C SER A 11 3.00 -8.07 17.51
N GLY A 12 1.88 -8.78 17.44
CA GLY A 12 1.61 -9.92 16.58
C GLY A 12 2.03 -11.28 17.14
N TYR A 13 3.11 -11.37 17.91
CA TYR A 13 3.56 -12.61 18.55
C TYR A 13 3.90 -12.40 20.02
N THR A 14 3.26 -13.18 20.89
CA THR A 14 3.54 -13.18 22.33
C THR A 14 3.90 -14.59 22.75
N PRO A 15 5.20 -14.89 22.99
CA PRO A 15 5.64 -16.22 23.39
C PRO A 15 5.16 -16.55 24.80
N LYS A 16 4.75 -17.80 25.01
CA LYS A 16 4.45 -18.37 26.34
C LYS A 16 5.73 -18.87 27.00
N ASN A 17 5.58 -19.31 28.26
CA ASN A 17 6.73 -19.86 29.00
C ASN A 17 7.36 -21.06 28.28
N GLY A 18 8.67 -20.96 27.95
CA GLY A 18 9.41 -22.00 27.22
C GLY A 18 9.27 -21.97 25.69
N GLU A 19 8.46 -21.07 25.13
CA GLU A 19 8.35 -20.89 23.68
C GLU A 19 9.50 -20.01 23.12
N PRO A 20 9.81 -20.14 21.83
CA PRO A 20 10.81 -19.28 21.18
C PRO A 20 10.47 -17.80 21.33
N ARG A 21 11.48 -16.98 21.65
CA ARG A 21 11.31 -15.53 21.71
C ARG A 21 10.98 -14.91 20.34
N VAL A 22 11.58 -15.46 19.28
CA VAL A 22 11.33 -15.04 17.89
C VAL A 22 10.20 -15.87 17.33
N ILE A 23 9.35 -15.24 16.52
CA ILE A 23 8.25 -15.94 15.84
C ILE A 23 8.75 -17.18 15.09
N PRO A 24 8.19 -18.38 15.32
CA PRO A 24 8.59 -19.58 14.59
C PRO A 24 8.21 -19.52 13.10
N ILE A 25 9.02 -20.13 12.25
CA ILE A 25 8.69 -20.34 10.84
C ILE A 25 7.96 -21.67 10.71
N ILE A 26 6.64 -21.63 10.56
CA ILE A 26 5.81 -22.81 10.39
C ILE A 26 5.74 -23.19 8.91
N GLN A 27 6.71 -23.97 8.47
CA GLN A 27 6.83 -24.43 7.08
C GLN A 27 6.03 -25.73 6.87
N SER A 28 4.71 -25.65 6.99
CA SER A 28 3.78 -26.76 6.79
C SER A 28 2.67 -26.37 5.82
N THR A 29 2.24 -27.30 4.98
CA THR A 29 1.06 -27.11 4.11
C THR A 29 -0.24 -27.45 4.83
N THR A 30 -0.22 -28.43 5.74
CA THR A 30 -1.38 -28.99 6.43
C THR A 30 -1.10 -29.23 7.90
N TYR A 31 -2.16 -29.45 8.67
CA TYR A 31 -2.12 -29.65 10.12
C TYR A 31 -2.90 -30.89 10.50
N LYS A 32 -2.46 -31.63 11.56
CA LYS A 32 -3.08 -32.86 12.03
C LYS A 32 -4.16 -32.55 13.07
N TYR A 33 -5.27 -33.25 12.97
CA TYR A 33 -6.36 -33.27 13.95
C TYR A 33 -6.63 -34.70 14.42
N GLU A 34 -7.20 -34.84 15.61
CA GLU A 34 -7.49 -36.13 16.21
C GLU A 34 -8.78 -36.74 15.63
N SER A 35 -9.72 -35.95 15.14
CA SER A 35 -10.98 -36.43 14.59
C SER A 35 -11.40 -35.66 13.33
N SER A 36 -12.18 -36.35 12.48
CA SER A 36 -12.84 -35.76 11.32
C SER A 36 -13.86 -34.69 11.70
N LYS A 37 -14.45 -34.80 12.91
CA LYS A 37 -15.39 -33.82 13.41
C LYS A 37 -14.69 -32.48 13.70
N GLU A 38 -13.56 -32.48 14.42
CA GLU A 38 -12.78 -31.27 14.70
C GLU A 38 -12.36 -30.57 13.40
N MET A 39 -11.90 -31.35 12.42
CA MET A 39 -11.54 -30.80 11.11
C MET A 39 -12.78 -30.23 10.39
N GLY A 40 -13.92 -30.92 10.43
CA GLY A 40 -15.18 -30.47 9.84
C GLY A 40 -15.65 -29.15 10.44
N ASP A 41 -15.54 -28.97 11.75
CA ASP A 41 -15.94 -27.75 12.44
C ASP A 41 -15.11 -26.52 11.97
N LEU A 42 -13.85 -26.73 11.56
CA LEU A 42 -13.02 -25.66 10.95
C LEU A 42 -13.52 -25.28 9.55
N PHE A 43 -13.83 -26.28 8.72
CA PHE A 43 -14.40 -26.05 7.37
C PHE A 43 -15.76 -25.37 7.42
N ASP A 44 -16.55 -25.66 8.46
CA ASP A 44 -17.86 -25.03 8.70
C ASP A 44 -17.76 -23.65 9.36
N LEU A 45 -16.57 -23.13 9.62
CA LEU A 45 -16.31 -21.88 10.34
C LEU A 45 -16.92 -21.86 11.76
N LYS A 46 -17.06 -23.02 12.39
CA LYS A 46 -17.57 -23.21 13.77
C LYS A 46 -16.47 -23.24 14.82
N ALA A 47 -15.22 -23.41 14.40
CA ALA A 47 -14.05 -23.44 15.25
C ALA A 47 -12.91 -22.64 14.59
N GLU A 48 -11.99 -22.10 15.42
CA GLU A 48 -10.75 -21.48 14.97
C GLU A 48 -9.61 -22.50 14.95
N GLY A 49 -8.72 -22.35 13.95
CA GLY A 49 -7.55 -23.21 13.85
C GLY A 49 -6.93 -23.22 12.45
N TYR A 50 -5.87 -24.00 12.32
CA TYR A 50 -5.12 -24.12 11.08
C TYR A 50 -5.34 -25.52 10.47
N PHE A 51 -5.74 -25.59 9.21
CA PHE A 51 -5.87 -26.86 8.49
C PHE A 51 -5.11 -26.88 7.17
N TYR A 52 -4.95 -25.71 6.54
CA TYR A 52 -4.21 -25.57 5.29
C TYR A 52 -3.59 -24.18 5.16
N SER A 53 -2.28 -24.10 4.91
CA SER A 53 -1.53 -22.83 4.96
C SER A 53 -1.91 -21.82 3.87
N ARG A 54 -2.65 -22.19 2.83
CA ARG A 54 -3.19 -21.24 1.86
C ARG A 54 -4.26 -20.34 2.49
N LEU A 55 -5.01 -20.82 3.47
CA LEU A 55 -6.02 -20.02 4.17
C LEU A 55 -5.47 -19.32 5.39
N ALA A 56 -4.69 -20.05 6.20
CA ALA A 56 -4.11 -19.53 7.43
C ALA A 56 -2.82 -20.27 7.80
N ASN A 57 -1.83 -19.53 8.28
CA ASN A 57 -0.55 -20.05 8.75
C ASN A 57 -0.09 -19.24 9.97
N PRO A 58 0.31 -19.88 11.10
CA PRO A 58 0.64 -19.15 12.32
C PRO A 58 1.70 -18.05 12.16
N THR A 59 2.70 -18.26 11.30
CA THR A 59 3.72 -17.24 11.01
C THR A 59 3.12 -16.04 10.26
N ASN A 60 2.32 -16.31 9.22
CA ASN A 60 1.70 -15.26 8.43
C ASN A 60 0.71 -14.44 9.27
N ASP A 61 -0.11 -15.13 10.08
CA ASP A 61 -1.16 -14.50 10.87
C ASP A 61 -0.57 -13.61 11.97
N ALA A 62 0.53 -14.03 12.60
CA ALA A 62 1.22 -13.20 13.59
C ALA A 62 1.79 -11.91 12.96
N VAL A 63 2.32 -11.98 11.73
CA VAL A 63 2.82 -10.79 11.02
C VAL A 63 1.66 -9.92 10.53
N ALA A 64 0.57 -10.52 10.04
CA ALA A 64 -0.64 -9.80 9.69
C ALA A 64 -1.22 -9.05 10.89
N ALA A 65 -1.32 -9.72 12.05
CA ALA A 65 -1.78 -9.10 13.30
C ALA A 65 -0.90 -7.92 13.75
N LYS A 66 0.43 -8.01 13.56
CA LYS A 66 1.34 -6.88 13.80
C LYS A 66 1.00 -5.69 12.90
N ILE A 67 0.79 -5.90 11.60
CA ILE A 67 0.46 -4.82 10.66
C ILE A 67 -0.92 -4.23 10.98
N ALA A 68 -1.90 -5.06 11.32
CA ALA A 68 -3.21 -4.59 11.77
C ALA A 68 -3.10 -3.65 12.98
N ASP A 69 -2.31 -4.04 14.00
CA ASP A 69 -2.10 -3.21 15.20
C ASP A 69 -1.33 -1.91 14.88
N LEU A 70 -0.38 -1.95 13.96
CA LEU A 70 0.34 -0.75 13.50
C LEU A 70 -0.60 0.24 12.79
N GLU A 71 -1.48 -0.22 11.91
CA GLU A 71 -2.47 0.60 11.21
C GLU A 71 -3.66 1.00 12.09
N GLY A 72 -3.88 0.31 13.21
CA GLY A 72 -5.06 0.50 14.05
C GLY A 72 -6.33 -0.15 13.47
N GLY A 73 -6.15 -1.18 12.66
CA GLY A 73 -7.23 -1.99 12.07
C GLY A 73 -7.73 -3.10 13.00
N ALA A 74 -8.88 -3.67 12.65
CA ALA A 74 -9.49 -4.79 13.36
C ALA A 74 -8.91 -6.14 12.94
N ALA A 75 -8.52 -6.28 11.66
CA ALA A 75 -7.92 -7.50 11.12
C ALA A 75 -7.03 -7.19 9.91
N ALA A 76 -6.13 -8.11 9.58
CA ALA A 76 -5.32 -8.03 8.37
C ALA A 76 -5.03 -9.41 7.78
N ILE A 77 -4.68 -9.45 6.49
CA ILE A 77 -4.20 -10.63 5.80
C ILE A 77 -2.99 -10.29 4.92
N LEU A 78 -2.00 -11.18 4.89
CA LEU A 78 -0.86 -11.04 3.98
C LEU A 78 -1.19 -11.61 2.60
N THR A 79 -0.65 -10.98 1.57
CA THR A 79 -0.73 -11.43 0.17
C THR A 79 0.67 -11.54 -0.43
N SER A 80 0.80 -12.24 -1.55
CA SER A 80 2.08 -12.46 -2.23
C SER A 80 2.66 -11.20 -2.90
N SER A 81 1.87 -10.13 -3.02
CA SER A 81 2.31 -8.84 -3.58
C SER A 81 1.32 -7.72 -3.25
N GLY A 82 1.76 -6.45 -3.33
CA GLY A 82 0.87 -5.29 -3.21
C GLY A 82 -0.23 -5.27 -4.27
N GLN A 83 0.07 -5.72 -5.50
CA GLN A 83 -0.96 -5.83 -6.55
C GLN A 83 -2.05 -6.86 -6.21
N ALA A 84 -1.68 -7.98 -5.60
CA ALA A 84 -2.66 -8.94 -5.10
C ALA A 84 -3.49 -8.31 -3.96
N ALA A 85 -2.87 -7.51 -3.08
CA ALA A 85 -3.59 -6.79 -2.03
C ALA A 85 -4.63 -5.83 -2.63
N ASN A 86 -4.24 -4.97 -3.59
CA ASN A 86 -5.15 -4.04 -4.24
C ASN A 86 -6.27 -4.77 -5.01
N PHE A 87 -5.92 -5.83 -5.74
CA PHE A 87 -6.92 -6.64 -6.45
C PHE A 87 -7.93 -7.27 -5.48
N PHE A 88 -7.46 -7.96 -4.45
CA PHE A 88 -8.35 -8.64 -3.51
C PHE A 88 -9.18 -7.67 -2.68
N ALA A 89 -8.60 -6.53 -2.28
CA ALA A 89 -9.34 -5.51 -1.54
C ALA A 89 -10.56 -5.00 -2.34
N LEU A 90 -10.40 -4.77 -3.63
CA LEU A 90 -11.49 -4.36 -4.50
C LEU A 90 -12.40 -5.54 -4.87
N PHE A 91 -11.83 -6.65 -5.37
CA PHE A 91 -12.60 -7.77 -5.92
C PHE A 91 -13.45 -8.50 -4.86
N ASN A 92 -13.14 -8.33 -3.59
CA ASN A 92 -13.94 -8.88 -2.48
C ASN A 92 -15.38 -8.34 -2.44
N ILE A 93 -15.60 -7.13 -2.96
CA ILE A 93 -16.88 -6.41 -2.87
C ILE A 93 -17.44 -5.94 -4.21
N VAL A 94 -16.73 -6.18 -5.31
CA VAL A 94 -17.19 -5.83 -6.66
C VAL A 94 -17.44 -7.07 -7.49
N ASN A 95 -18.44 -7.01 -8.39
CA ASN A 95 -18.79 -8.05 -9.33
C ASN A 95 -18.82 -7.50 -10.76
N ALA A 96 -18.98 -8.35 -11.76
CA ALA A 96 -19.23 -7.91 -13.13
C ALA A 96 -20.50 -7.02 -13.18
N GLY A 97 -20.38 -5.86 -13.81
CA GLY A 97 -21.42 -4.84 -13.86
C GLY A 97 -21.30 -3.74 -12.79
N ASP A 98 -20.39 -3.90 -11.81
CA ASP A 98 -20.12 -2.88 -10.80
C ASP A 98 -19.13 -1.81 -11.30
N HIS A 99 -19.02 -0.74 -10.51
CA HIS A 99 -18.22 0.44 -10.81
C HIS A 99 -17.34 0.82 -9.62
N ILE A 100 -16.14 1.35 -9.91
CA ILE A 100 -15.17 1.88 -8.95
C ILE A 100 -14.89 3.34 -9.29
N VAL A 101 -14.81 4.21 -8.29
CA VAL A 101 -14.19 5.54 -8.44
C VAL A 101 -12.77 5.46 -7.91
N SER A 102 -11.79 5.95 -8.66
CA SER A 102 -10.38 5.92 -8.24
C SER A 102 -9.72 7.27 -8.44
N SER A 103 -8.81 7.65 -7.54
CA SER A 103 -7.85 8.70 -7.86
C SER A 103 -7.06 8.33 -9.10
N SER A 104 -6.77 9.29 -9.97
CA SER A 104 -5.93 9.10 -11.16
C SER A 104 -4.43 9.05 -10.80
N SER A 105 -4.04 9.67 -9.68
CA SER A 105 -2.69 9.64 -9.17
C SER A 105 -2.52 8.46 -8.20
N ILE A 106 -2.24 7.29 -8.77
CA ILE A 106 -1.95 6.04 -8.08
C ILE A 106 -0.82 5.33 -8.82
N TYR A 107 -0.23 4.32 -8.19
CA TYR A 107 0.79 3.48 -8.82
C TYR A 107 0.33 2.96 -10.20
N GLY A 108 1.18 3.11 -11.22
CA GLY A 108 0.83 2.77 -12.60
C GLY A 108 0.35 1.32 -12.80
N GLY A 109 0.89 0.37 -12.01
CA GLY A 109 0.39 -1.02 -12.01
C GLY A 109 -1.05 -1.13 -11.50
N THR A 110 -1.43 -0.36 -10.49
CA THR A 110 -2.80 -0.33 -9.95
C THR A 110 -3.75 0.40 -10.91
N PHE A 111 -3.29 1.49 -11.52
CA PHE A 111 -4.05 2.15 -12.59
C PHE A 111 -4.39 1.16 -13.71
N ASN A 112 -3.40 0.41 -14.20
CA ASN A 112 -3.60 -0.61 -15.24
C ASN A 112 -4.49 -1.78 -14.75
N LEU A 113 -4.35 -2.20 -13.48
CA LEU A 113 -5.20 -3.22 -12.87
C LEU A 113 -6.68 -2.81 -12.96
N ILE A 114 -7.01 -1.59 -12.55
CA ILE A 114 -8.38 -1.07 -12.52
C ILE A 114 -8.89 -0.79 -13.94
N SER A 115 -8.13 -0.06 -14.76
CA SER A 115 -8.59 0.43 -16.07
C SER A 115 -8.60 -0.64 -17.17
N VAL A 116 -7.78 -1.68 -17.07
CA VAL A 116 -7.62 -2.71 -18.10
C VAL A 116 -8.03 -4.09 -17.61
N THR A 117 -7.42 -4.56 -16.52
CA THR A 117 -7.60 -5.95 -16.08
C THR A 117 -8.99 -6.16 -15.50
N MET A 118 -9.44 -5.32 -14.58
CA MET A 118 -10.78 -5.43 -13.98
C MET A 118 -11.88 -5.11 -15.00
N LYS A 119 -11.61 -4.23 -15.96
CA LYS A 119 -12.52 -3.98 -17.08
C LYS A 119 -12.80 -5.25 -17.92
N LYS A 120 -11.80 -6.11 -18.13
CA LYS A 120 -12.00 -7.42 -18.78
C LYS A 120 -12.88 -8.37 -17.97
N MET A 121 -12.98 -8.14 -16.66
CA MET A 121 -13.86 -8.87 -15.74
C MET A 121 -15.27 -8.24 -15.66
N GLY A 122 -15.54 -7.22 -16.47
CA GLY A 122 -16.83 -6.53 -16.49
C GLY A 122 -17.00 -5.46 -15.42
N ILE A 123 -15.92 -5.02 -14.79
CA ILE A 123 -15.93 -3.97 -13.75
C ILE A 123 -15.46 -2.67 -14.38
N ASP A 124 -16.29 -1.63 -14.34
CA ASP A 124 -15.97 -0.31 -14.86
C ASP A 124 -15.35 0.60 -13.78
N ALA A 125 -14.61 1.61 -14.23
CA ALA A 125 -14.03 2.60 -13.34
C ALA A 125 -14.10 4.02 -13.91
N THR A 126 -14.20 5.01 -13.03
CA THR A 126 -14.00 6.43 -13.33
C THR A 126 -12.86 6.97 -12.49
N PHE A 127 -11.92 7.66 -13.15
CA PHE A 127 -10.77 8.27 -12.48
C PHE A 127 -11.03 9.75 -12.26
N VAL A 128 -10.68 10.23 -11.06
CA VAL A 128 -10.76 11.64 -10.66
C VAL A 128 -9.38 12.17 -10.27
N SER A 129 -9.17 13.47 -10.35
CA SER A 129 -7.93 14.07 -9.86
C SER A 129 -7.74 13.81 -8.36
N PRO A 130 -6.50 13.64 -7.85
CA PRO A 130 -6.23 13.63 -6.41
C PRO A 130 -6.65 14.93 -5.71
N ASP A 131 -6.79 16.02 -6.48
CA ASP A 131 -7.21 17.35 -6.03
C ASP A 131 -8.72 17.58 -6.18
N SER A 132 -9.50 16.57 -6.56
CA SER A 132 -10.94 16.71 -6.75
C SER A 132 -11.65 17.10 -5.46
N THR A 133 -12.60 18.04 -5.60
CA THR A 133 -13.48 18.43 -4.51
C THR A 133 -14.48 17.32 -4.17
N TYR A 134 -15.11 17.45 -3.02
CA TYR A 134 -16.19 16.54 -2.61
C TYR A 134 -17.28 16.42 -3.69
N GLU A 135 -17.72 17.56 -4.26
CA GLU A 135 -18.77 17.64 -5.27
C GLU A 135 -18.35 16.94 -6.58
N GLU A 136 -17.08 17.10 -6.99
CA GLU A 136 -16.57 16.44 -8.19
C GLU A 136 -16.48 14.93 -8.02
N ILE A 137 -16.08 14.43 -6.83
CA ILE A 137 -16.06 13.00 -6.54
C ILE A 137 -17.49 12.45 -6.53
N CYS A 138 -18.41 13.12 -5.84
CA CYS A 138 -19.82 12.70 -5.78
C CYS A 138 -20.48 12.66 -7.16
N ALA A 139 -20.14 13.60 -8.05
CA ALA A 139 -20.73 13.68 -9.38
C ALA A 139 -20.44 12.47 -10.29
N VAL A 140 -19.38 11.72 -10.02
CA VAL A 140 -19.00 10.53 -10.80
C VAL A 140 -19.42 9.21 -10.13
N ILE A 141 -19.91 9.24 -8.90
CA ILE A 141 -20.44 8.07 -8.19
C ILE A 141 -21.77 7.67 -8.83
N LYS A 142 -21.88 6.41 -9.23
CA LYS A 142 -23.07 5.80 -9.87
C LYS A 142 -23.81 4.88 -8.89
N PRO A 143 -25.05 4.51 -9.16
CA PRO A 143 -25.80 3.57 -8.31
C PRO A 143 -25.06 2.22 -8.08
N ASN A 144 -24.32 1.75 -9.10
CA ASN A 144 -23.53 0.52 -9.05
C ASN A 144 -22.07 0.75 -8.60
N THR A 145 -21.70 1.94 -8.11
CA THR A 145 -20.38 2.16 -7.52
C THR A 145 -20.29 1.43 -6.17
N LYS A 146 -19.22 0.69 -5.96
CA LYS A 146 -19.00 -0.15 -4.77
C LYS A 146 -17.84 0.32 -3.88
N ALA A 147 -16.91 1.09 -4.42
CA ALA A 147 -15.78 1.60 -3.66
C ALA A 147 -15.22 2.89 -4.26
N VAL A 148 -14.59 3.68 -3.40
CA VAL A 148 -13.62 4.72 -3.79
C VAL A 148 -12.23 4.19 -3.47
N PHE A 149 -11.26 4.36 -4.41
CA PHE A 149 -9.87 3.94 -4.23
C PHE A 149 -8.92 5.12 -4.38
N GLY A 150 -7.87 5.16 -3.56
CA GLY A 150 -6.80 6.16 -3.66
C GLY A 150 -5.46 5.65 -3.14
N GLU A 151 -4.42 6.44 -3.32
CA GLU A 151 -3.09 6.21 -2.76
C GLU A 151 -2.72 7.43 -1.92
N VAL A 152 -2.32 7.23 -0.66
CA VAL A 152 -2.08 8.32 0.29
C VAL A 152 -0.99 9.27 -0.20
N LEU A 153 0.07 8.72 -0.78
CA LEU A 153 1.18 9.46 -1.40
C LEU A 153 1.55 8.82 -2.73
N ALA A 154 1.13 9.43 -3.82
CA ALA A 154 1.20 8.86 -5.16
C ALA A 154 2.63 8.77 -5.71
N ASN A 155 2.96 7.67 -6.38
CA ASN A 155 4.25 7.44 -7.05
C ASN A 155 4.09 7.57 -8.58
N PRO A 156 4.89 8.39 -9.29
CA PRO A 156 6.05 9.18 -8.83
C PRO A 156 5.74 10.64 -8.53
N VAL A 157 4.52 11.12 -8.75
CA VAL A 157 4.16 12.55 -8.71
C VAL A 157 4.04 13.11 -7.29
N LEU A 158 4.08 12.26 -6.25
CA LEU A 158 4.03 12.62 -4.84
C LEU A 158 2.83 13.51 -4.46
N ALA A 159 1.70 13.33 -5.16
CA ALA A 159 0.45 13.95 -4.76
C ALA A 159 -0.03 13.35 -3.44
N VAL A 160 -0.44 14.18 -2.49
CA VAL A 160 -1.01 13.75 -1.21
C VAL A 160 -2.53 13.77 -1.33
N LEU A 161 -3.17 12.62 -1.08
CA LEU A 161 -4.63 12.48 -1.10
C LEU A 161 -5.26 13.21 0.09
N ASP A 162 -6.30 14.01 -0.13
CA ASP A 162 -7.17 14.48 0.97
C ASP A 162 -8.10 13.34 1.41
N ILE A 163 -7.59 12.50 2.33
CA ILE A 163 -8.26 11.27 2.78
C ILE A 163 -9.67 11.57 3.29
N GLU A 164 -9.84 12.62 4.10
CA GLU A 164 -11.14 12.96 4.70
C GLU A 164 -12.18 13.40 3.66
N THR A 165 -11.76 14.11 2.62
CA THR A 165 -12.64 14.51 1.51
C THR A 165 -13.11 13.29 0.72
N PHE A 166 -12.20 12.39 0.38
CA PHE A 166 -12.50 11.13 -0.32
C PHE A 166 -13.36 10.20 0.55
N ALA A 167 -13.07 10.08 1.84
CA ALA A 167 -13.83 9.27 2.79
C ALA A 167 -15.26 9.79 2.93
N ARG A 168 -15.44 11.10 3.11
CA ARG A 168 -16.77 11.71 3.20
C ARG A 168 -17.59 11.46 1.94
N ALA A 169 -17.00 11.67 0.75
CA ALA A 169 -17.69 11.40 -0.51
C ALA A 169 -18.09 9.92 -0.66
N ALA A 170 -17.23 9.00 -0.22
CA ALA A 170 -17.54 7.57 -0.21
C ALA A 170 -18.69 7.25 0.77
N HIS A 171 -18.56 7.66 2.03
CA HIS A 171 -19.51 7.32 3.10
C HIS A 171 -20.89 7.92 2.88
N ASP A 172 -21.00 9.17 2.41
CA ASP A 172 -22.29 9.82 2.12
C ASP A 172 -23.03 9.10 0.98
N ASN A 173 -22.30 8.34 0.15
CA ASN A 173 -22.86 7.48 -0.90
C ASN A 173 -22.95 6.01 -0.49
N GLY A 174 -22.69 5.66 0.78
CA GLY A 174 -22.82 4.31 1.32
C GLY A 174 -21.84 3.30 0.72
N ILE A 175 -20.60 3.73 0.43
CA ILE A 175 -19.53 2.88 -0.08
C ILE A 175 -18.23 3.13 0.71
N PRO A 176 -17.32 2.13 0.82
CA PRO A 176 -16.08 2.30 1.55
C PRO A 176 -15.04 3.09 0.75
N LEU A 177 -14.10 3.72 1.50
CA LEU A 177 -12.84 4.20 0.99
C LEU A 177 -11.74 3.16 1.22
N ILE A 178 -11.07 2.75 0.14
CA ILE A 178 -9.89 1.87 0.14
C ILE A 178 -8.67 2.69 -0.24
N VAL A 179 -7.61 2.65 0.56
CA VAL A 179 -6.39 3.41 0.27
C VAL A 179 -5.13 2.55 0.32
N ASP A 180 -4.24 2.78 -0.63
CA ASP A 180 -2.87 2.24 -0.60
C ASP A 180 -1.99 3.19 0.23
N ASN A 181 -1.43 2.67 1.34
CA ASN A 181 -0.57 3.41 2.28
C ASN A 181 0.90 2.95 2.22
N THR A 182 1.32 2.46 1.07
CA THR A 182 2.65 1.85 0.90
C THR A 182 3.80 2.80 1.24
N PHE A 183 3.76 4.04 0.76
CA PHE A 183 4.87 4.98 0.96
C PHE A 183 4.91 5.61 2.34
N PRO A 184 3.79 6.11 2.89
CA PRO A 184 3.82 6.68 4.25
C PRO A 184 4.08 5.62 5.31
N THR A 185 3.61 4.39 5.11
CA THR A 185 3.56 3.35 6.15
C THR A 185 2.74 3.78 7.38
N PRO A 186 2.39 2.89 8.31
CA PRO A 186 1.71 3.28 9.55
C PRO A 186 2.52 4.23 10.44
N ILE A 187 3.82 4.43 10.13
CA ILE A 187 4.68 5.34 10.89
C ILE A 187 4.37 6.80 10.60
N ASN A 188 4.13 7.12 9.32
CA ASN A 188 3.87 8.51 8.89
C ASN A 188 2.37 8.80 8.77
N CYS A 189 1.56 7.81 8.41
CA CYS A 189 0.11 7.96 8.26
C CYS A 189 -0.62 6.67 8.67
N ARG A 190 -1.73 6.82 9.37
CA ARG A 190 -2.71 5.75 9.62
C ARG A 190 -4.06 6.16 9.02
N PRO A 191 -4.33 5.82 7.75
CA PRO A 191 -5.49 6.31 7.02
C PRO A 191 -6.84 5.99 7.69
N ILE A 192 -6.90 4.88 8.46
CA ILE A 192 -8.11 4.50 9.24
C ILE A 192 -8.50 5.59 10.23
N GLU A 193 -7.54 6.35 10.78
CA GLU A 193 -7.82 7.47 11.69
C GLU A 193 -8.44 8.66 10.97
N HIS A 194 -8.32 8.73 9.64
CA HIS A 194 -8.82 9.79 8.76
C HIS A 194 -10.01 9.38 7.91
N GLY A 195 -10.59 8.20 8.19
CA GLY A 195 -11.83 7.75 7.54
C GLY A 195 -11.67 6.71 6.44
N ALA A 196 -10.45 6.20 6.17
CA ALA A 196 -10.31 5.03 5.31
C ALA A 196 -10.88 3.78 6.02
N ASP A 197 -11.55 2.93 5.26
CA ASP A 197 -12.15 1.69 5.77
C ASP A 197 -11.23 0.51 5.60
N ILE A 198 -10.58 0.43 4.44
CA ILE A 198 -9.63 -0.63 4.09
C ILE A 198 -8.30 0.03 3.69
N VAL A 199 -7.21 -0.51 4.18
CA VAL A 199 -5.86 -0.06 3.84
C VAL A 199 -5.10 -1.19 3.16
N THR A 200 -4.42 -0.89 2.06
CA THR A 200 -3.55 -1.84 1.38
C THR A 200 -2.09 -1.40 1.45
N HIS A 201 -1.20 -2.38 1.37
CA HIS A 201 0.25 -2.15 1.32
C HIS A 201 0.93 -3.08 0.34
N SER A 202 1.90 -2.56 -0.37
CA SER A 202 3.01 -3.36 -0.87
C SER A 202 4.05 -3.50 0.23
N THR A 203 4.03 -4.61 0.96
CA THR A 203 5.01 -4.86 2.04
C THR A 203 6.44 -5.02 1.50
N THR A 204 6.58 -5.23 0.19
CA THR A 204 7.83 -5.22 -0.59
C THR A 204 8.69 -3.97 -0.37
N LYS A 205 8.06 -2.84 0.02
CA LYS A 205 8.66 -1.51 0.11
C LYS A 205 9.23 -1.26 1.51
N TYR A 206 8.97 -0.13 2.15
CA TYR A 206 9.51 0.21 3.46
C TYR A 206 9.27 -0.85 4.55
N MET A 207 8.18 -1.60 4.50
CA MET A 207 7.90 -2.63 5.52
C MET A 207 8.96 -3.72 5.53
N ASP A 208 9.34 -4.28 4.36
CA ASP A 208 10.52 -5.14 4.22
C ASP A 208 11.79 -4.29 4.37
N GLY A 209 11.92 -3.25 3.56
CA GLY A 209 12.99 -2.25 3.59
C GLY A 209 14.37 -2.74 3.17
N HIS A 210 14.49 -3.95 2.65
CA HIS A 210 15.76 -4.60 2.31
C HIS A 210 15.79 -5.11 0.86
N ALA A 211 14.70 -4.93 0.10
CA ALA A 211 14.51 -5.50 -1.25
C ALA A 211 14.68 -7.03 -1.27
N SER A 212 14.30 -7.70 -0.17
CA SER A 212 14.55 -9.12 0.05
C SER A 212 13.33 -10.00 -0.24
N VAL A 213 12.10 -9.50 0.00
CA VAL A 213 10.88 -10.26 -0.23
C VAL A 213 9.79 -9.43 -0.91
N LEU A 214 9.03 -10.09 -1.78
CA LEU A 214 7.79 -9.56 -2.31
C LEU A 214 6.65 -9.89 -1.34
N GLY A 215 5.73 -8.93 -1.17
CA GLY A 215 4.56 -9.15 -0.38
C GLY A 215 3.56 -8.00 -0.45
N GLY A 216 2.38 -8.23 0.08
CA GLY A 216 1.33 -7.25 0.29
C GLY A 216 0.57 -7.53 1.58
N CYS A 217 -0.26 -6.58 1.96
CA CYS A 217 -1.13 -6.70 3.11
C CYS A 217 -2.43 -5.94 2.84
N ILE A 218 -3.54 -6.47 3.33
CA ILE A 218 -4.84 -5.80 3.41
C ILE A 218 -5.18 -5.69 4.88
N VAL A 219 -5.54 -4.48 5.31
CA VAL A 219 -5.99 -4.20 6.68
C VAL A 219 -7.42 -3.68 6.63
N ASP A 220 -8.30 -4.31 7.39
CA ASP A 220 -9.69 -3.87 7.58
C ASP A 220 -9.79 -3.05 8.86
N GLY A 221 -10.32 -1.82 8.74
CA GLY A 221 -10.60 -0.96 9.88
C GLY A 221 -11.70 -1.50 10.79
N GLY A 222 -12.56 -2.38 10.29
CA GLY A 222 -13.70 -2.96 11.00
C GLY A 222 -14.76 -1.94 11.39
N ARG A 223 -14.83 -0.79 10.68
CA ARG A 223 -15.71 0.34 11.04
C ARG A 223 -16.83 0.57 10.03
N PHE A 224 -16.67 0.10 8.79
CA PHE A 224 -17.70 0.25 7.77
C PHE A 224 -18.88 -0.69 8.06
N ASP A 225 -20.07 -0.12 8.18
CA ASP A 225 -21.29 -0.88 8.46
C ASP A 225 -21.87 -1.45 7.16
N TRP A 226 -21.36 -2.63 6.76
CA TRP A 226 -21.79 -3.34 5.56
C TRP A 226 -23.30 -3.63 5.56
N ALA A 227 -23.84 -4.01 6.72
CA ALA A 227 -25.25 -4.40 6.87
C ALA A 227 -26.22 -3.25 6.60
N LYS A 228 -25.76 -2.02 6.72
CA LYS A 228 -26.55 -0.81 6.41
C LYS A 228 -26.88 -0.67 4.92
N TYR A 229 -26.12 -1.33 4.04
CA TYR A 229 -26.22 -1.13 2.59
C TYR A 229 -26.42 -2.47 1.84
N PRO A 230 -27.54 -3.21 2.09
CA PRO A 230 -27.76 -4.54 1.54
C PRO A 230 -27.83 -4.57 0.00
N ASP A 231 -28.39 -3.53 -0.63
CA ASP A 231 -28.45 -3.42 -2.09
C ASP A 231 -27.06 -3.27 -2.75
N LYS A 232 -26.06 -2.83 -1.97
CA LYS A 232 -24.68 -2.68 -2.45
C LYS A 232 -23.81 -3.87 -2.13
N PHE A 233 -23.96 -4.47 -0.96
CA PHE A 233 -23.05 -5.48 -0.42
C PHE A 233 -23.76 -6.80 -0.06
N ALA A 234 -24.70 -7.23 -0.89
CA ALA A 234 -25.39 -8.52 -0.76
C ALA A 234 -24.41 -9.68 -0.53
N CYS A 235 -23.23 -9.64 -1.16
CA CYS A 235 -22.18 -10.66 -1.04
C CYS A 235 -21.60 -10.85 0.37
N LEU A 236 -21.83 -9.92 1.29
CA LEU A 236 -21.44 -10.01 2.70
C LEU A 236 -22.63 -10.30 3.63
N ILE A 237 -23.83 -10.03 3.17
CA ILE A 237 -25.06 -10.01 3.98
C ILE A 237 -25.94 -11.24 3.69
N GLU A 238 -26.13 -11.54 2.39
CA GLU A 238 -26.96 -12.70 2.01
C GLU A 238 -26.28 -14.03 2.34
N PRO A 239 -27.07 -15.08 2.60
CA PRO A 239 -26.56 -16.41 2.86
C PRO A 239 -25.66 -16.93 1.74
N ASP A 240 -24.40 -17.25 2.04
CA ASP A 240 -23.45 -17.83 1.09
C ASP A 240 -23.69 -19.33 0.93
N ALA A 241 -24.15 -19.75 -0.26
CA ALA A 241 -24.41 -21.14 -0.57
C ALA A 241 -23.14 -22.02 -0.50
N SER A 242 -21.93 -21.46 -0.70
CA SER A 242 -20.67 -22.19 -0.62
C SER A 242 -20.21 -22.47 0.83
N TYR A 243 -20.84 -21.80 1.80
CA TYR A 243 -20.63 -21.97 3.24
C TYR A 243 -21.91 -22.24 4.02
N HIS A 244 -22.74 -23.16 3.50
CA HIS A 244 -23.95 -23.64 4.18
C HIS A 244 -24.94 -22.53 4.58
N GLY A 245 -24.97 -21.43 3.84
CA GLY A 245 -25.87 -20.32 4.10
C GLY A 245 -25.38 -19.33 5.16
N VAL A 246 -24.07 -19.23 5.39
CA VAL A 246 -23.49 -18.22 6.29
C VAL A 246 -23.74 -16.82 5.74
N SER A 247 -24.26 -15.92 6.58
CA SER A 247 -24.19 -14.46 6.40
C SER A 247 -22.92 -13.97 7.12
N TYR A 248 -21.99 -13.37 6.38
CA TYR A 248 -20.72 -12.94 6.97
C TYR A 248 -20.93 -11.80 7.99
N THR A 249 -21.81 -10.85 7.70
CA THR A 249 -22.11 -9.74 8.62
C THR A 249 -22.75 -10.21 9.91
N ASP A 250 -23.68 -11.17 9.84
CA ASP A 250 -24.39 -11.66 11.02
C ASP A 250 -23.49 -12.52 11.91
N GLN A 251 -22.61 -13.33 11.30
CA GLN A 251 -21.78 -14.27 12.05
C GLN A 251 -20.45 -13.65 12.53
N PHE A 252 -19.84 -12.75 11.75
CA PHE A 252 -18.50 -12.25 12.00
C PHE A 252 -18.43 -10.73 12.27
N GLY A 253 -19.54 -10.01 12.18
CA GLY A 253 -19.63 -8.60 12.55
C GLY A 253 -18.58 -7.73 11.86
N ASN A 254 -17.73 -7.08 12.65
CA ASN A 254 -16.72 -6.13 12.18
C ASN A 254 -15.53 -6.77 11.42
N VAL A 255 -15.43 -8.09 11.36
CA VAL A 255 -14.41 -8.81 10.56
C VAL A 255 -15.03 -9.57 9.39
N ALA A 256 -16.30 -9.32 9.07
CA ALA A 256 -17.04 -9.96 7.98
C ALA A 256 -16.31 -9.86 6.63
N TYR A 257 -15.83 -8.66 6.30
CA TYR A 257 -15.09 -8.39 5.07
C TYR A 257 -13.81 -9.24 4.97
N MET A 258 -13.03 -9.29 6.04
CA MET A 258 -11.77 -10.04 6.08
C MET A 258 -12.03 -11.55 6.08
N THR A 259 -13.07 -12.02 6.79
CA THR A 259 -13.45 -13.43 6.78
C THR A 259 -13.82 -13.89 5.38
N LYS A 260 -14.73 -13.17 4.69
CA LYS A 260 -15.10 -13.49 3.30
C LYS A 260 -13.88 -13.50 2.38
N LEU A 261 -13.01 -12.50 2.46
CA LEU A 261 -11.78 -12.43 1.66
C LEU A 261 -10.92 -13.69 1.85
N THR A 262 -10.74 -14.13 3.10
CA THR A 262 -9.95 -15.32 3.44
C THR A 262 -10.59 -16.60 2.91
N VAL A 263 -11.88 -16.82 3.21
CA VAL A 263 -12.53 -18.10 2.93
C VAL A 263 -13.00 -18.26 1.48
N GLN A 264 -13.07 -17.17 0.72
CA GLN A 264 -13.35 -17.19 -0.72
C GLN A 264 -12.11 -16.88 -1.54
N LEU A 265 -11.65 -15.62 -1.59
CA LEU A 265 -10.62 -15.21 -2.54
C LEU A 265 -9.27 -15.85 -2.23
N MET A 266 -8.83 -15.85 -0.97
CA MET A 266 -7.58 -16.49 -0.61
C MET A 266 -7.64 -18.00 -0.80
N ARG A 267 -8.76 -18.65 -0.45
CA ARG A 267 -8.98 -20.09 -0.66
C ARG A 267 -8.91 -20.45 -2.14
N ASP A 268 -9.61 -19.68 -3.00
CA ASP A 268 -9.86 -20.08 -4.39
C ASP A 268 -8.73 -19.62 -5.33
N LEU A 269 -8.18 -18.41 -5.12
CA LEU A 269 -7.15 -17.81 -5.97
C LEU A 269 -5.74 -17.97 -5.39
N GLY A 270 -5.61 -18.18 -4.09
CA GLY A 270 -4.31 -18.25 -3.41
C GLY A 270 -3.70 -16.87 -3.20
N SER A 271 -2.43 -16.71 -3.57
CA SER A 271 -1.68 -15.44 -3.40
C SER A 271 -1.18 -15.21 -1.98
N ILE A 272 -0.97 -16.27 -1.22
CA ILE A 272 -0.38 -16.21 0.11
C ILE A 272 1.16 -16.18 0.03
N PRO A 273 1.86 -15.40 0.86
CA PRO A 273 3.32 -15.48 0.95
C PRO A 273 3.75 -16.75 1.69
N PRO A 274 4.90 -17.34 1.33
CA PRO A 274 5.49 -18.43 2.12
C PRO A 274 5.90 -17.93 3.50
N ALA A 275 5.83 -18.81 4.53
CA ALA A 275 6.11 -18.45 5.92
C ALA A 275 7.49 -17.81 6.13
N ILE A 276 8.51 -18.24 5.39
CA ILE A 276 9.85 -17.63 5.44
C ILE A 276 9.84 -16.18 4.98
N ALA A 277 9.04 -15.82 3.97
CA ALA A 277 8.92 -14.43 3.51
C ALA A 277 8.24 -13.56 4.58
N SER A 278 7.22 -14.08 5.25
CA SER A 278 6.57 -13.40 6.37
C SER A 278 7.50 -13.21 7.57
N PHE A 279 8.35 -14.22 7.86
CA PHE A 279 9.38 -14.08 8.88
C PHE A 279 10.37 -12.95 8.54
N MET A 280 10.87 -12.89 7.30
CA MET A 280 11.76 -11.81 6.85
C MET A 280 11.08 -10.44 6.93
N LEU A 281 9.82 -10.36 6.52
CA LEU A 281 9.01 -9.15 6.68
C LEU A 281 8.91 -8.72 8.15
N ASN A 282 8.73 -9.66 9.09
CA ASN A 282 8.71 -9.34 10.52
C ASN A 282 10.01 -8.66 10.97
N LEU A 283 11.18 -9.14 10.52
CA LEU A 283 12.46 -8.49 10.83
C LEU A 283 12.52 -7.06 10.28
N GLY A 284 11.98 -6.82 9.09
CA GLY A 284 11.84 -5.48 8.53
C GLY A 284 10.93 -4.59 9.38
N LEU A 285 9.80 -5.09 9.81
CA LEU A 285 8.82 -4.36 10.64
C LEU A 285 9.40 -3.93 12.00
N GLU A 286 10.25 -4.75 12.61
CA GLU A 286 10.84 -4.43 13.92
C GLU A 286 11.68 -3.14 13.92
N SER A 287 12.32 -2.81 12.79
CA SER A 287 13.10 -1.57 12.62
C SER A 287 12.39 -0.49 11.79
N LEU A 288 11.13 -0.70 11.40
CA LEU A 288 10.41 0.16 10.47
C LEU A 288 10.40 1.63 10.92
N HIS A 289 10.09 1.90 12.19
CA HIS A 289 10.02 3.24 12.75
C HIS A 289 11.35 3.99 12.69
N LEU A 290 12.47 3.30 12.90
CA LEU A 290 13.82 3.89 12.82
C LEU A 290 14.21 4.18 11.36
N ARG A 291 13.91 3.25 10.45
CA ARG A 291 14.27 3.39 9.03
C ARG A 291 13.45 4.48 8.36
N VAL A 292 12.14 4.48 8.57
CA VAL A 292 11.24 5.49 7.95
C VAL A 292 11.62 6.90 8.41
N ALA A 293 11.88 7.11 9.69
CA ALA A 293 12.33 8.41 10.20
C ALA A 293 13.64 8.86 9.51
N ARG A 294 14.63 7.96 9.36
CA ARG A 294 15.90 8.28 8.69
C ARG A 294 15.71 8.54 7.19
N HIS A 295 14.84 7.77 6.50
CA HIS A 295 14.50 8.02 5.10
C HIS A 295 13.92 9.43 4.90
N CYS A 296 12.96 9.83 5.74
CA CYS A 296 12.34 11.15 5.67
C CYS A 296 13.33 12.29 5.98
N GLU A 297 14.17 12.11 7.01
CA GLU A 297 15.23 13.08 7.36
C GLU A 297 16.20 13.31 6.20
N ASN A 298 16.72 12.23 5.63
CA ASN A 298 17.64 12.27 4.51
C ASN A 298 16.97 12.91 3.28
N ALA A 299 15.72 12.49 2.96
CA ALA A 299 14.99 13.00 1.81
C ALA A 299 14.73 14.51 1.91
N LEU A 300 14.33 15.00 3.08
CA LEU A 300 14.11 16.46 3.26
C LEU A 300 15.40 17.27 3.07
N LYS A 301 16.54 16.78 3.59
CA LYS A 301 17.84 17.44 3.40
C LYS A 301 18.23 17.48 1.92
N ILE A 302 18.07 16.36 1.21
CA ILE A 302 18.38 16.25 -0.21
C ILE A 302 17.41 17.09 -1.05
N ALA A 303 16.11 17.11 -0.73
CA ALA A 303 15.15 17.93 -1.43
C ALA A 303 15.46 19.43 -1.33
N LYS A 304 15.88 19.91 -0.15
CA LYS A 304 16.35 21.28 0.04
C LYS A 304 17.61 21.59 -0.76
N TYR A 305 18.59 20.68 -0.74
CA TYR A 305 19.81 20.81 -1.54
C TYR A 305 19.50 20.89 -3.04
N LEU A 306 18.65 20.01 -3.55
CA LEU A 306 18.25 19.99 -4.96
C LEU A 306 17.48 21.25 -5.37
N LEU A 307 16.65 21.80 -4.49
CA LEU A 307 15.86 23.01 -4.75
C LEU A 307 16.74 24.23 -5.02
N GLU A 308 17.91 24.30 -4.40
CA GLU A 308 18.88 25.40 -4.54
C GLU A 308 19.88 25.17 -5.69
N HIS A 309 19.90 23.98 -6.31
CA HIS A 309 20.91 23.62 -7.29
C HIS A 309 20.57 24.11 -8.70
N SER A 310 21.47 24.85 -9.37
CA SER A 310 21.27 25.52 -10.66
C SER A 310 20.96 24.58 -11.85
N LYS A 311 21.31 23.29 -11.76
CA LYS A 311 21.03 22.26 -12.80
C LYS A 311 19.74 21.47 -12.54
N VAL A 312 19.00 21.82 -11.49
CA VAL A 312 17.68 21.27 -11.16
C VAL A 312 16.61 22.28 -11.53
N ALA A 313 15.66 21.87 -12.36
CA ALA A 313 14.61 22.75 -12.86
C ALA A 313 13.44 22.90 -11.87
N TRP A 314 13.14 21.83 -11.17
CA TRP A 314 12.06 21.78 -10.16
C TRP A 314 12.29 20.60 -9.21
N VAL A 315 11.74 20.71 -8.00
CA VAL A 315 11.72 19.62 -6.99
C VAL A 315 10.30 19.45 -6.48
N ASN A 316 9.83 18.19 -6.43
CA ASN A 316 8.57 17.84 -5.81
C ASN A 316 8.83 16.94 -4.61
N TYR A 317 8.54 17.47 -3.43
CA TYR A 317 8.58 16.78 -2.15
C TYR A 317 7.59 17.46 -1.20
N PRO A 318 6.59 16.74 -0.64
CA PRO A 318 5.48 17.38 0.08
C PRO A 318 5.89 18.20 1.30
N ASP A 319 6.98 17.81 1.99
CA ASP A 319 7.44 18.54 3.20
C ASP A 319 8.16 19.88 2.89
N LEU A 320 8.40 20.23 1.63
CA LEU A 320 8.92 21.55 1.26
C LEU A 320 7.83 22.62 1.42
N GLU A 321 8.15 23.75 2.06
CA GLU A 321 7.19 24.84 2.33
C GLU A 321 6.51 25.39 1.06
N GLY A 322 7.17 25.34 -0.08
CA GLY A 322 6.62 25.75 -1.38
C GLY A 322 5.82 24.65 -2.12
N SER A 323 5.71 23.45 -1.56
CA SER A 323 4.98 22.36 -2.20
C SER A 323 3.48 22.63 -2.18
N LYS A 324 2.82 22.32 -3.31
CA LYS A 324 1.34 22.34 -3.43
C LYS A 324 0.66 21.51 -2.34
N TYR A 325 1.30 20.42 -1.91
CA TYR A 325 0.75 19.46 -0.94
C TYR A 325 1.24 19.65 0.48
N HIS A 326 1.96 20.77 0.77
CA HIS A 326 2.56 20.99 2.08
C HIS A 326 1.55 20.95 3.23
N GLU A 327 0.40 21.61 3.08
CA GLU A 327 -0.63 21.63 4.13
C GLU A 327 -1.30 20.25 4.33
N LEU A 328 -1.53 19.50 3.25
CA LEU A 328 -2.02 18.12 3.35
C LEU A 328 -0.97 17.19 3.98
N ALA A 329 0.32 17.40 3.65
CA ALA A 329 1.40 16.64 4.28
C ALA A 329 1.48 16.93 5.79
N LYS A 330 1.40 18.17 6.23
CA LYS A 330 1.32 18.49 7.66
C LYS A 330 0.14 17.81 8.36
N LYS A 331 -1.00 17.73 7.67
CA LYS A 331 -2.22 17.13 8.21
C LYS A 331 -2.12 15.61 8.34
N TYR A 332 -1.72 14.92 7.28
CA TYR A 332 -1.78 13.46 7.18
C TYR A 332 -0.45 12.75 7.41
N LEU A 333 0.68 13.46 7.24
CA LEU A 333 2.03 12.93 7.27
C LEU A 333 2.92 13.69 8.26
N PRO A 334 2.49 13.89 9.53
CA PRO A 334 3.17 14.78 10.47
C PRO A 334 4.58 14.33 10.86
N ASN A 335 4.94 13.06 10.60
CA ASN A 335 6.25 12.49 10.90
C ASN A 335 7.19 12.47 9.68
N GLY A 336 6.77 13.08 8.56
CA GLY A 336 7.46 13.12 7.28
C GLY A 336 6.72 12.38 6.18
N SER A 337 6.92 12.77 4.91
CA SER A 337 6.16 12.21 3.80
C SER A 337 6.65 10.82 3.39
N SER A 338 7.91 10.70 3.01
CA SER A 338 8.58 9.44 2.64
C SER A 338 10.06 9.70 2.33
N GLY A 339 10.79 8.65 1.94
CA GLY A 339 12.14 8.77 1.38
C GLY A 339 12.17 8.99 -0.13
N VAL A 340 11.03 9.27 -0.79
CA VAL A 340 10.98 9.44 -2.25
C VAL A 340 10.90 10.91 -2.61
N ILE A 341 11.76 11.34 -3.54
CA ILE A 341 11.80 12.69 -4.12
C ILE A 341 11.62 12.55 -5.62
N SER A 342 10.84 13.43 -6.25
CA SER A 342 10.83 13.62 -7.69
C SER A 342 11.36 15.00 -8.03
N PHE A 343 12.24 15.09 -9.03
CA PHE A 343 12.81 16.35 -9.48
C PHE A 343 13.14 16.34 -10.96
N GLY A 344 13.18 17.49 -11.59
CA GLY A 344 13.51 17.65 -13.00
C GLY A 344 14.93 18.15 -13.20
N ILE A 345 15.64 17.55 -14.15
CA ILE A 345 16.99 17.97 -14.55
C ILE A 345 16.89 19.06 -15.62
N ALA A 346 17.58 20.19 -15.42
CA ALA A 346 17.70 21.21 -16.44
C ALA A 346 18.46 20.66 -17.65
N GLY A 347 17.84 20.76 -18.84
CA GLY A 347 18.36 20.15 -20.06
C GLY A 347 17.57 18.93 -20.57
N GLY A 348 16.49 18.56 -19.85
CA GLY A 348 15.52 17.55 -20.29
C GLY A 348 16.03 16.12 -20.27
N ARG A 349 15.47 15.28 -21.17
CA ARG A 349 15.70 13.82 -21.20
C ARG A 349 17.18 13.42 -21.28
N ASP A 350 17.96 14.08 -22.16
CA ASP A 350 19.37 13.69 -22.37
C ASP A 350 20.22 14.01 -21.15
N ALA A 351 20.00 15.17 -20.53
CA ALA A 351 20.67 15.55 -19.30
C ALA A 351 20.27 14.62 -18.13
N ALA A 352 18.99 14.26 -18.02
CA ALA A 352 18.50 13.32 -17.03
C ALA A 352 19.11 11.92 -17.21
N THR A 353 19.23 11.43 -18.43
CA THR A 353 19.89 10.15 -18.73
C THR A 353 21.38 10.21 -18.36
N LYS A 354 22.08 11.29 -18.73
CA LYS A 354 23.50 11.46 -18.39
C LYS A 354 23.74 11.55 -16.89
N PHE A 355 22.85 12.25 -16.16
CA PHE A 355 22.87 12.27 -14.69
C PHE A 355 22.77 10.86 -14.12
N MET A 356 21.76 10.09 -14.56
CA MET A 356 21.54 8.70 -14.10
C MET A 356 22.78 7.83 -14.31
N ASP A 357 23.37 7.89 -15.50
CA ASP A 357 24.54 7.07 -15.88
C ASP A 357 25.82 7.49 -15.15
N SER A 358 25.83 8.67 -14.51
CA SER A 358 26.96 9.22 -13.76
C SER A 358 26.92 8.91 -12.27
N LEU A 359 25.80 8.40 -11.75
CA LEU A 359 25.68 8.00 -10.34
C LEU A 359 26.63 6.84 -10.01
N LYS A 360 27.18 6.86 -8.80
CA LYS A 360 28.16 5.86 -8.32
C LYS A 360 27.68 5.12 -7.07
N LEU A 361 26.97 5.81 -6.17
CA LEU A 361 26.40 5.24 -4.95
C LEU A 361 24.95 4.85 -5.19
N ALA A 362 24.13 5.75 -5.75
CA ALA A 362 22.74 5.49 -6.02
C ALA A 362 22.58 4.48 -7.17
N ALA A 363 21.94 3.35 -6.90
CA ALA A 363 21.75 2.30 -7.89
C ALA A 363 20.60 2.64 -8.87
N VAL A 364 20.80 2.37 -10.16
CA VAL A 364 19.75 2.48 -11.19
C VAL A 364 18.90 1.21 -11.16
N VAL A 365 17.76 1.26 -10.49
CA VAL A 365 16.84 0.12 -10.35
C VAL A 365 15.38 0.56 -10.37
N THR A 366 14.48 -0.35 -10.75
CA THR A 366 13.03 -0.08 -10.71
C THR A 366 12.47 -0.08 -9.29
N HIS A 367 13.18 -0.63 -8.32
CA HIS A 367 12.79 -0.69 -6.91
C HIS A 367 12.74 0.69 -6.27
N VAL A 368 12.14 0.79 -5.09
CA VAL A 368 11.96 2.00 -4.30
C VAL A 368 11.72 1.61 -2.83
N ALA A 369 12.08 2.50 -1.90
CA ALA A 369 11.83 2.30 -0.47
C ALA A 369 12.63 1.15 0.16
N ASP A 370 13.90 1.10 -0.18
CA ASP A 370 14.92 0.19 0.32
C ASP A 370 15.92 0.96 1.19
N ALA A 371 16.62 0.29 2.05
CA ALA A 371 17.67 0.87 2.90
C ALA A 371 18.77 1.56 2.09
N ARG A 372 18.96 1.18 0.83
CA ARG A 372 19.96 1.75 -0.11
C ARG A 372 19.30 2.78 -1.01
N THR A 373 20.04 3.85 -1.28
CA THR A 373 19.62 4.88 -2.24
C THR A 373 19.56 4.30 -3.65
N CYS A 374 18.45 4.54 -4.33
CA CYS A 374 18.26 4.13 -5.71
C CYS A 374 17.53 5.20 -6.54
N CYS A 375 17.71 5.15 -7.83
CA CYS A 375 17.25 6.18 -8.75
C CYS A 375 16.60 5.56 -9.98
N LEU A 376 15.62 6.26 -10.55
CA LEU A 376 14.93 5.87 -11.77
C LEU A 376 14.61 7.11 -12.61
N HIS A 377 14.83 7.01 -13.91
CA HIS A 377 14.35 7.95 -14.90
C HIS A 377 13.18 7.29 -15.69
N PRO A 378 11.92 7.57 -15.35
CA PRO A 378 10.78 6.86 -15.93
C PRO A 378 10.72 6.95 -17.45
N ALA A 379 10.99 8.14 -18.02
CA ALA A 379 10.90 8.39 -19.44
C ALA A 379 11.86 7.53 -20.31
N SER A 380 13.01 7.11 -19.78
CA SER A 380 13.94 6.21 -20.48
C SER A 380 13.77 4.74 -20.10
N THR A 381 12.96 4.42 -19.09
CA THR A 381 12.82 3.07 -18.52
C THR A 381 11.37 2.58 -18.51
N THR A 382 10.65 2.78 -17.43
CA THR A 382 9.31 2.23 -17.20
C THR A 382 8.22 2.79 -18.12
N HIS A 383 8.41 3.99 -18.69
CA HIS A 383 7.46 4.68 -19.56
C HIS A 383 8.03 4.95 -20.97
N ARG A 384 9.12 4.25 -21.34
CA ARG A 384 9.84 4.51 -22.60
C ARG A 384 9.04 4.34 -23.89
N GLN A 385 7.89 3.66 -23.84
CA GLN A 385 6.97 3.50 -24.95
C GLN A 385 6.00 4.67 -25.14
N MET A 386 5.96 5.61 -24.19
CA MET A 386 5.11 6.80 -24.28
C MET A 386 5.80 7.93 -25.03
N SER A 387 5.03 8.73 -25.79
CA SER A 387 5.53 9.99 -26.36
C SER A 387 5.73 11.04 -25.26
N ASP A 388 6.46 12.12 -25.58
CA ASP A 388 6.71 13.20 -24.62
C ASP A 388 5.40 13.89 -24.21
N GLU A 389 4.43 14.03 -25.13
CA GLU A 389 3.10 14.58 -24.84
C GLU A 389 2.36 13.68 -23.82
N GLN A 390 2.37 12.35 -24.03
CA GLN A 390 1.75 11.40 -23.13
C GLN A 390 2.44 11.38 -21.75
N LEU A 391 3.76 11.54 -21.71
CA LEU A 391 4.51 11.67 -20.45
C LEU A 391 4.10 12.93 -19.68
N ILE A 392 3.99 14.08 -20.35
CA ILE A 392 3.56 15.34 -19.74
C ILE A 392 2.13 15.23 -19.20
N GLU A 393 1.20 14.67 -20.01
CA GLU A 393 -0.18 14.44 -19.58
C GLU A 393 -0.30 13.52 -18.35
N SER A 394 0.61 12.55 -18.23
CA SER A 394 0.66 11.64 -17.06
C SER A 394 1.34 12.26 -15.84
N GLY A 395 1.89 13.46 -15.94
CA GLY A 395 2.70 14.12 -14.90
C GLY A 395 4.11 13.53 -14.74
N THR A 396 4.54 12.68 -15.67
CA THR A 396 5.87 12.06 -15.69
C THR A 396 6.71 12.68 -16.79
N THR A 397 7.15 13.93 -16.57
CA THR A 397 7.85 14.72 -17.60
C THR A 397 9.16 14.05 -18.05
N PRO A 398 9.64 14.33 -19.30
CA PRO A 398 10.87 13.73 -19.85
C PRO A 398 12.14 14.00 -19.04
N ASP A 399 12.16 15.04 -18.21
CA ASP A 399 13.26 15.43 -17.32
C ASP A 399 13.16 14.84 -15.91
N LEU A 400 12.05 14.15 -15.58
CA LEU A 400 11.76 13.68 -14.25
C LEU A 400 12.70 12.55 -13.81
N ILE A 401 13.34 12.76 -12.69
CA ILE A 401 14.08 11.75 -11.92
C ILE A 401 13.29 11.42 -10.65
N ARG A 402 13.09 10.12 -10.40
CA ARG A 402 12.60 9.62 -9.11
C ARG A 402 13.77 9.09 -8.29
N LEU A 403 14.10 9.73 -7.20
CA LEU A 403 15.12 9.31 -6.24
C LEU A 403 14.43 8.68 -5.03
N SER A 404 14.77 7.43 -4.71
CA SER A 404 14.42 6.78 -3.46
C SER A 404 15.63 6.84 -2.54
N VAL A 405 15.55 7.73 -1.58
CA VAL A 405 16.64 8.02 -0.64
C VAL A 405 16.73 6.93 0.41
N GLY A 406 17.90 6.35 0.56
CA GLY A 406 18.20 5.33 1.57
C GLY A 406 18.52 5.90 2.96
N ILE A 407 19.07 5.05 3.80
CA ILE A 407 19.45 5.38 5.19
C ILE A 407 20.96 5.58 5.37
N GLU A 408 21.71 5.66 4.28
CA GLU A 408 23.13 5.97 4.28
C GLU A 408 23.40 7.36 4.88
N ASN A 409 24.66 7.70 5.09
CA ASN A 409 25.02 9.07 5.45
C ASN A 409 24.56 10.04 4.36
N VAL A 410 23.81 11.06 4.74
CA VAL A 410 23.20 12.01 3.78
C VAL A 410 24.23 12.78 2.99
N ASP A 411 25.39 13.08 3.57
CA ASP A 411 26.46 13.85 2.90
C ASP A 411 27.09 13.01 1.78
N ASP A 412 27.21 11.68 1.96
CA ASP A 412 27.68 10.76 0.91
C ASP A 412 26.68 10.70 -0.26
N ILE A 413 25.39 10.69 0.04
CA ILE A 413 24.33 10.71 -1.00
C ILE A 413 24.37 12.02 -1.77
N ILE A 414 24.48 13.16 -1.06
CA ILE A 414 24.59 14.50 -1.69
C ILE A 414 25.85 14.58 -2.54
N ALA A 415 26.99 14.06 -2.07
CA ALA A 415 28.24 14.05 -2.83
C ALA A 415 28.12 13.25 -4.13
N ASP A 416 27.38 12.11 -4.11
CA ASP A 416 27.13 11.33 -5.32
C ASP A 416 26.22 12.09 -6.30
N ILE A 417 25.16 12.72 -5.82
CA ILE A 417 24.27 13.57 -6.63
C ILE A 417 25.04 14.73 -7.24
N GLU A 418 25.84 15.46 -6.43
CA GLU A 418 26.64 16.60 -6.89
C GLU A 418 27.64 16.21 -7.98
N GLN A 419 28.39 15.11 -7.78
CA GLN A 419 29.34 14.65 -8.79
C GLN A 419 28.64 14.25 -10.10
N ALA A 420 27.44 13.68 -10.04
CA ALA A 420 26.64 13.31 -11.22
C ALA A 420 26.06 14.55 -11.91
N LEU A 421 25.56 15.54 -11.15
CA LEU A 421 25.11 16.83 -11.69
C LEU A 421 26.28 17.57 -12.38
N ASN A 422 27.50 17.45 -11.89
CA ASN A 422 28.68 18.09 -12.51
C ASN A 422 29.05 17.49 -13.89
N GLN A 423 28.51 16.34 -14.25
CA GLN A 423 28.75 15.72 -15.58
C GLN A 423 27.80 16.26 -16.66
N ILE A 424 26.69 16.90 -16.31
CA ILE A 424 25.69 17.43 -17.25
C ILE A 424 25.86 18.92 -17.55
#